data_76d6bf88073c4d7f54d699322ba3acd5
#
_entry.id   76d6bf88073c4d7f54d699322ba3acd5
#
_cell.length_a   1.000
_cell.length_b   1.000
_cell.length_c   1.000
_cell.angle_alpha   90.00
_cell.angle_beta   90.00
_cell.angle_gamma   90.00
#
_symmetry.space_group_name_H-M   'P 1'
#
loop_
_entity.id
_entity.type
_entity.pdbx_description
1 polymer ?
#
loop_
_entity_poly.entity_id
_entity_poly.type
_entity_poly.pdbx_seq_one_letter_code
_entity_poly.pdbx_strand_id
1 'polypeptide(L)'
;MTVLFVGDIHLKSARVLPAVDRTVAMTGANGVVFLGDVCDNWDVTAREAVAAVRMFADWVAARRAAGLDVTVLAGNHDLPYLARPRSYAAHWFRHEADGFKPRAHEGVHEALKPLDMRLVWRRGHVLATHAGVTGAWAAYAGLSDSPEGELDSRLRESPTHLFDMAGPARGGRSVPSPVWADRTELEADPWGGWTQVVGHTPVPTVTNAGGLWFCDTWTDGDGSMLLLSDDGSFAPVRP
;
A
#
# COMPACT_ATOMS: atom_id res chain seq x y z
N MET A 1 11.25 11.24 14.40
CA MET A 1 10.16 10.22 14.33
C MET A 1 10.67 9.01 13.57
N THR A 2 10.79 7.88 14.25
CA THR A 2 11.21 6.60 13.64
C THR A 2 10.00 5.88 13.06
N VAL A 3 10.07 5.47 11.79
CA VAL A 3 8.93 4.93 11.02
C VAL A 3 9.24 3.53 10.53
N LEU A 4 8.31 2.61 10.74
CA LEU A 4 8.34 1.24 10.22
C LEU A 4 7.44 1.12 9.00
N PHE A 5 7.97 0.67 7.87
CA PHE A 5 7.18 0.36 6.66
C PHE A 5 6.91 -1.14 6.58
N VAL A 6 5.67 -1.48 6.31
CA VAL A 6 5.16 -2.84 6.22
C VAL A 6 4.58 -3.06 4.83
N GLY A 7 5.05 -4.06 4.10
CA GLY A 7 4.55 -4.42 2.77
C GLY A 7 3.17 -5.07 2.79
N ASP A 8 2.81 -5.62 1.67
CA ASP A 8 1.49 -6.16 1.35
C ASP A 8 1.02 -7.23 2.35
N ILE A 9 -0.21 -7.10 2.84
CA ILE A 9 -0.76 -7.99 3.88
C ILE A 9 -1.57 -9.14 3.28
N HIS A 10 -2.35 -8.87 2.24
CA HIS A 10 -3.20 -9.86 1.56
C HIS A 10 -3.99 -10.74 2.53
N LEU A 11 -4.78 -10.13 3.41
CA LEU A 11 -5.62 -10.76 4.43
C LEU A 11 -4.86 -11.60 5.48
N LYS A 12 -3.52 -11.52 5.54
CA LYS A 12 -2.67 -12.23 6.53
C LYS A 12 -2.57 -11.47 7.86
N SER A 13 -3.57 -10.66 8.23
CA SER A 13 -3.58 -9.81 9.43
C SER A 13 -3.18 -10.56 10.70
N ALA A 14 -3.70 -11.77 10.90
CA ALA A 14 -3.38 -12.60 12.07
C ALA A 14 -1.89 -12.98 12.18
N ARG A 15 -1.16 -13.03 11.05
CA ARG A 15 0.28 -13.32 11.00
C ARG A 15 1.10 -12.04 11.10
N VAL A 16 0.71 -11.01 10.37
CA VAL A 16 1.50 -9.78 10.19
C VAL A 16 1.43 -8.88 11.42
N LEU A 17 0.24 -8.63 11.98
CA LEU A 17 0.08 -7.65 13.06
C LEU A 17 0.86 -7.97 14.34
N PRO A 18 0.92 -9.22 14.84
CA PRO A 18 1.79 -9.55 15.97
C PRO A 18 3.28 -9.35 15.69
N ALA A 19 3.72 -9.51 14.44
CA ALA A 19 5.09 -9.25 14.04
C ALA A 19 5.38 -7.75 14.03
N VAL A 20 4.45 -6.93 13.53
CA VAL A 20 4.55 -5.46 13.59
C VAL A 20 4.66 -5.00 15.04
N ASP A 21 3.82 -5.51 15.94
CA ASP A 21 3.86 -5.16 17.38
C ASP A 21 5.22 -5.47 18.00
N ARG A 22 5.79 -6.66 17.74
CA ARG A 22 7.12 -7.01 18.22
C ARG A 22 8.18 -6.08 17.67
N THR A 23 8.13 -5.78 16.37
CA THR A 23 9.12 -4.92 15.72
C THR A 23 9.04 -3.48 16.22
N VAL A 24 7.84 -2.94 16.40
CA VAL A 24 7.63 -1.62 17.04
C VAL A 24 8.24 -1.60 18.44
N ALA A 25 8.00 -2.63 19.25
CA ALA A 25 8.56 -2.71 20.60
C ALA A 25 10.09 -2.81 20.59
N MET A 26 10.68 -3.57 19.66
CA MET A 26 12.13 -3.73 19.54
C MET A 26 12.85 -2.47 19.04
N THR A 27 12.25 -1.75 18.10
CA THR A 27 12.89 -0.62 17.42
C THR A 27 12.56 0.73 18.03
N GLY A 28 11.53 0.80 18.88
CA GLY A 28 11.01 2.07 19.40
C GLY A 28 10.34 2.93 18.31
N ALA A 29 9.92 2.32 17.19
CA ALA A 29 9.20 3.05 16.15
C ALA A 29 7.94 3.69 16.72
N ASN A 30 7.72 4.96 16.40
CA ASN A 30 6.53 5.72 16.80
C ASN A 30 5.62 6.07 15.61
N GLY A 31 5.96 5.57 14.40
CA GLY A 31 5.14 5.56 13.21
C GLY A 31 5.17 4.21 12.51
N VAL A 32 4.05 3.82 11.92
CA VAL A 32 3.92 2.63 11.05
C VAL A 32 3.20 3.04 9.77
N VAL A 33 3.77 2.68 8.63
CA VAL A 33 3.15 2.89 7.31
C VAL A 33 2.93 1.53 6.67
N PHE A 34 1.67 1.15 6.46
CA PHE A 34 1.30 0.00 5.64
C PHE A 34 1.23 0.43 4.18
N LEU A 35 1.93 -0.30 3.31
CA LEU A 35 2.13 0.07 1.90
C LEU A 35 0.97 -0.33 0.97
N GLY A 36 -0.16 -0.76 1.52
CA GLY A 36 -1.34 -1.16 0.76
C GLY A 36 -1.52 -2.66 0.65
N ASP A 37 -2.45 -3.06 -0.20
CA ASP A 37 -2.90 -4.44 -0.40
C ASP A 37 -3.20 -5.16 0.91
N VAL A 38 -4.07 -4.53 1.70
CA VAL A 38 -4.68 -5.14 2.87
C VAL A 38 -5.66 -6.23 2.45
N CYS A 39 -6.35 -5.98 1.32
CA CYS A 39 -7.40 -6.81 0.76
C CYS A 39 -6.85 -7.89 -0.16
N ASP A 40 -7.73 -8.86 -0.42
CA ASP A 40 -7.60 -10.01 -1.32
C ASP A 40 -6.50 -11.02 -1.01
N ASN A 41 -6.96 -12.26 -1.11
CA ASN A 41 -6.17 -13.47 -1.20
C ASN A 41 -7.04 -14.52 -1.91
N TRP A 42 -6.45 -15.32 -2.81
CA TRP A 42 -7.17 -16.21 -3.71
C TRP A 42 -7.91 -17.32 -2.96
N ASP A 43 -7.32 -17.89 -1.92
CA ASP A 43 -7.82 -19.07 -1.19
C ASP A 43 -8.70 -18.70 0.03
N VAL A 44 -9.23 -17.47 0.07
CA VAL A 44 -10.01 -16.96 1.20
C VAL A 44 -11.45 -16.70 0.81
N THR A 45 -12.39 -17.18 1.62
CA THR A 45 -13.82 -16.92 1.44
C THR A 45 -14.18 -15.46 1.72
N ALA A 46 -15.33 -15.01 1.21
CA ALA A 46 -15.83 -13.64 1.49
C ALA A 46 -15.99 -13.36 2.99
N ARG A 47 -16.38 -14.36 3.80
CA ARG A 47 -16.53 -14.21 5.25
C ARG A 47 -15.18 -14.05 5.94
N GLU A 48 -14.19 -14.81 5.55
CA GLU A 48 -12.82 -14.71 6.07
C GLU A 48 -12.17 -13.41 5.66
N ALA A 49 -12.38 -12.94 4.43
CA ALA A 49 -11.90 -11.64 3.97
C ALA A 49 -12.44 -10.49 4.85
N VAL A 50 -13.75 -10.47 5.12
CA VAL A 50 -14.34 -9.46 6.01
C VAL A 50 -13.76 -9.55 7.43
N ALA A 51 -13.56 -10.77 7.95
CA ALA A 51 -13.00 -10.95 9.29
C ALA A 51 -11.55 -10.47 9.38
N ALA A 52 -10.72 -10.76 8.37
CA ALA A 52 -9.31 -10.34 8.32
C ALA A 52 -9.15 -8.83 8.21
N VAL A 53 -9.97 -8.16 7.36
CA VAL A 53 -9.93 -6.70 7.24
C VAL A 53 -10.46 -6.02 8.49
N ARG A 54 -11.50 -6.55 9.14
CA ARG A 54 -11.97 -6.03 10.45
C ARG A 54 -10.88 -6.15 11.52
N MET A 55 -10.21 -7.31 11.61
CA MET A 55 -9.07 -7.48 12.53
C MET A 55 -7.99 -6.43 12.29
N PHE A 56 -7.66 -6.14 11.03
CA PHE A 56 -6.72 -5.08 10.67
C PHE A 56 -7.20 -3.71 11.11
N ALA A 57 -8.45 -3.36 10.81
CA ALA A 57 -9.03 -2.07 11.16
C ALA A 57 -9.09 -1.85 12.69
N ASP A 58 -9.48 -2.88 13.44
CA ASP A 58 -9.53 -2.85 14.91
C ASP A 58 -8.13 -2.66 15.50
N TRP A 59 -7.11 -3.34 14.93
CA TRP A 59 -5.72 -3.15 15.34
C TRP A 59 -5.26 -1.71 15.08
N VAL A 60 -5.50 -1.15 13.88
CA VAL A 60 -5.14 0.24 13.55
C VAL A 60 -5.80 1.22 14.52
N ALA A 61 -7.10 1.06 14.79
CA ALA A 61 -7.83 1.90 15.73
C ALA A 61 -7.22 1.84 17.14
N ALA A 62 -6.91 0.62 17.62
CA ALA A 62 -6.30 0.42 18.95
C ALA A 62 -4.91 1.05 19.04
N ARG A 63 -4.07 0.93 18.00
CA ARG A 63 -2.71 1.49 18.00
C ARG A 63 -2.73 3.01 17.89
N ARG A 64 -3.60 3.59 17.07
CA ARG A 64 -3.81 5.05 17.00
C ARG A 64 -4.29 5.59 18.36
N ALA A 65 -5.23 4.93 19.02
CA ALA A 65 -5.69 5.30 20.38
C ALA A 65 -4.57 5.21 21.43
N ALA A 66 -3.59 4.32 21.25
CA ALA A 66 -2.41 4.19 22.11
C ALA A 66 -1.29 5.19 21.75
N GLY A 67 -1.49 6.09 20.76
CA GLY A 67 -0.54 7.14 20.39
C GLY A 67 0.48 6.74 19.31
N LEU A 68 0.34 5.57 18.68
CA LEU A 68 1.14 5.21 17.52
C LEU A 68 0.60 5.91 16.27
N ASP A 69 1.47 6.59 15.51
CA ASP A 69 1.09 7.18 14.22
C ASP A 69 0.99 6.08 13.16
N VAL A 70 -0.23 5.72 12.75
CA VAL A 70 -0.46 4.65 11.78
C VAL A 70 -1.07 5.24 10.51
N THR A 71 -0.33 5.15 9.41
CA THR A 71 -0.81 5.47 8.05
C THR A 71 -1.06 4.17 7.28
N VAL A 72 -2.16 4.12 6.54
CA VAL A 72 -2.50 3.01 5.66
C VAL A 72 -2.62 3.54 4.24
N LEU A 73 -1.76 3.03 3.34
CA LEU A 73 -1.84 3.36 1.92
C LEU A 73 -2.80 2.41 1.21
N ALA A 74 -3.34 2.86 0.09
CA ALA A 74 -4.20 2.04 -0.77
C ALA A 74 -3.35 1.36 -1.86
N GLY A 75 -3.48 0.04 -1.98
CA GLY A 75 -2.96 -0.73 -3.09
C GLY A 75 -4.03 -1.03 -4.14
N ASN A 76 -3.63 -1.68 -5.23
CA ASN A 76 -4.55 -2.02 -6.31
C ASN A 76 -5.67 -2.98 -5.86
N HIS A 77 -5.39 -3.91 -4.94
CA HIS A 77 -6.41 -4.81 -4.38
C HIS A 77 -7.36 -4.13 -3.37
N ASP A 78 -7.01 -2.96 -2.86
CA ASP A 78 -7.89 -2.20 -1.96
C ASP A 78 -8.90 -1.33 -2.72
N LEU A 79 -8.52 -0.78 -3.89
CA LEU A 79 -9.35 0.14 -4.67
C LEU A 79 -10.77 -0.37 -4.94
N PRO A 80 -10.98 -1.66 -5.31
CA PRO A 80 -12.32 -2.20 -5.52
C PRO A 80 -13.23 -2.10 -4.29
N TYR A 81 -12.66 -2.25 -3.10
CA TYR A 81 -13.40 -2.20 -1.83
C TYR A 81 -13.57 -0.78 -1.29
N LEU A 82 -12.72 0.16 -1.70
CA LEU A 82 -12.89 1.58 -1.40
C LEU A 82 -14.06 2.20 -2.18
N ALA A 83 -14.38 1.66 -3.36
CA ALA A 83 -15.54 2.08 -4.13
C ALA A 83 -16.83 1.85 -3.32
N ARG A 84 -17.72 2.88 -3.30
CA ARG A 84 -19.00 2.76 -2.60
C ARG A 84 -19.80 1.57 -3.15
N PRO A 85 -20.29 0.65 -2.30
CA PRO A 85 -21.11 -0.48 -2.74
C PRO A 85 -22.30 -0.04 -3.61
N ARG A 86 -22.58 -0.81 -4.68
CA ARG A 86 -23.65 -0.55 -5.66
C ARG A 86 -23.45 0.71 -6.52
N SER A 87 -22.28 1.38 -6.44
CA SER A 87 -21.93 2.47 -7.34
C SER A 87 -21.53 1.96 -8.73
N TYR A 88 -21.40 2.87 -9.70
CA TYR A 88 -20.84 2.58 -11.02
C TYR A 88 -19.42 2.00 -10.90
N ALA A 89 -18.56 2.61 -10.09
CA ALA A 89 -17.20 2.13 -9.84
C ALA A 89 -17.19 0.69 -9.28
N ALA A 90 -18.06 0.38 -8.31
CA ALA A 90 -18.17 -0.98 -7.76
C ALA A 90 -18.64 -2.01 -8.80
N HIS A 91 -19.52 -1.59 -9.73
CA HIS A 91 -19.94 -2.45 -10.85
C HIS A 91 -18.78 -2.68 -11.82
N TRP A 92 -18.02 -1.64 -12.15
CA TRP A 92 -16.86 -1.71 -13.02
C TRP A 92 -15.79 -2.65 -12.42
N PHE A 93 -15.40 -2.48 -11.15
CA PHE A 93 -14.43 -3.33 -10.47
C PHE A 93 -14.82 -4.82 -10.43
N ARG A 94 -16.11 -5.14 -10.41
CA ARG A 94 -16.58 -6.54 -10.45
C ARG A 94 -16.13 -7.27 -11.71
N HIS A 95 -15.91 -6.56 -12.79
CA HIS A 95 -15.53 -7.13 -14.08
C HIS A 95 -14.04 -7.00 -14.37
N GLU A 96 -13.38 -6.01 -13.80
CA GLU A 96 -12.00 -5.67 -14.13
C GLU A 96 -10.98 -6.05 -13.04
N ALA A 97 -11.42 -6.23 -11.79
CA ALA A 97 -10.50 -6.52 -10.69
C ALA A 97 -10.47 -8.01 -10.36
N ASP A 98 -9.40 -8.67 -10.75
CA ASP A 98 -9.14 -10.05 -10.37
C ASP A 98 -8.96 -10.16 -8.85
N GLY A 99 -9.50 -11.22 -8.25
CA GLY A 99 -9.45 -11.44 -6.79
C GLY A 99 -10.55 -10.72 -6.01
N PHE A 100 -11.18 -9.67 -6.55
CA PHE A 100 -12.28 -8.97 -5.90
C PHE A 100 -13.45 -9.91 -5.54
N LYS A 101 -13.91 -9.85 -4.29
CA LYS A 101 -14.98 -10.68 -3.76
C LYS A 101 -16.27 -9.87 -3.58
N PRO A 102 -17.19 -9.85 -4.58
CA PRO A 102 -18.41 -9.03 -4.52
C PRO A 102 -19.27 -9.30 -3.28
N ARG A 103 -19.24 -10.52 -2.73
CA ARG A 103 -19.99 -10.88 -1.50
C ARG A 103 -19.34 -10.32 -0.23
N ALA A 104 -18.05 -9.98 -0.26
CA ALA A 104 -17.34 -9.37 0.85
C ALA A 104 -17.41 -7.83 0.80
N HIS A 105 -17.76 -7.25 -0.35
CA HIS A 105 -17.61 -5.83 -0.64
C HIS A 105 -18.17 -4.93 0.46
N GLU A 106 -19.45 -5.08 0.83
CA GLU A 106 -20.09 -4.22 1.82
C GLU A 106 -19.39 -4.31 3.20
N GLY A 107 -19.07 -5.53 3.63
CA GLY A 107 -18.40 -5.74 4.92
C GLY A 107 -16.96 -5.25 4.98
N VAL A 108 -16.21 -5.38 3.87
CA VAL A 108 -14.84 -4.87 3.75
C VAL A 108 -14.86 -3.36 3.61
N HIS A 109 -15.74 -2.79 2.78
CA HIS A 109 -15.90 -1.34 2.62
C HIS A 109 -16.14 -0.64 3.97
N GLU A 110 -17.08 -1.17 4.76
CA GLU A 110 -17.36 -0.61 6.10
C GLU A 110 -16.17 -0.70 7.05
N ALA A 111 -15.38 -1.77 6.97
CA ALA A 111 -14.17 -1.94 7.78
C ALA A 111 -13.03 -1.00 7.35
N LEU A 112 -12.91 -0.69 6.06
CA LEU A 112 -11.87 0.21 5.54
C LEU A 112 -12.15 1.69 5.82
N LYS A 113 -13.42 2.10 5.91
CA LYS A 113 -13.80 3.52 6.12
C LYS A 113 -13.03 4.25 7.22
N PRO A 114 -12.88 3.70 8.44
CA PRO A 114 -12.20 4.40 9.53
C PRO A 114 -10.69 4.45 9.37
N LEU A 115 -10.12 3.75 8.40
CA LEU A 115 -8.67 3.72 8.18
C LEU A 115 -8.15 5.02 7.56
N ASP A 116 -9.01 5.78 6.86
CA ASP A 116 -8.63 6.99 6.12
C ASP A 116 -7.44 6.71 5.19
N MET A 117 -7.61 5.69 4.32
CA MET A 117 -6.55 5.26 3.42
C MET A 117 -6.11 6.38 2.49
N ARG A 118 -4.81 6.47 2.28
CA ARG A 118 -4.15 7.48 1.45
C ARG A 118 -3.45 6.83 0.27
N LEU A 119 -3.13 7.61 -0.75
CA LEU A 119 -2.30 7.12 -1.86
C LEU A 119 -0.81 7.29 -1.57
N VAL A 120 -0.46 8.17 -0.65
CA VAL A 120 0.92 8.56 -0.39
C VAL A 120 1.20 8.87 1.07
N TRP A 121 2.41 8.57 1.50
CA TRP A 121 3.04 9.10 2.71
C TRP A 121 4.38 9.75 2.34
N ARG A 122 4.72 10.86 3.01
CA ARG A 122 5.97 11.58 2.74
C ARG A 122 6.64 12.08 4.01
N ARG A 123 7.97 12.05 3.99
CA ARG A 123 8.82 12.75 4.96
C ARG A 123 10.09 13.28 4.26
N GLY A 124 10.21 14.59 4.11
CA GLY A 124 11.30 15.19 3.35
C GLY A 124 11.34 14.71 1.91
N HIS A 125 12.43 14.06 1.51
CA HIS A 125 12.60 13.44 0.19
C HIS A 125 12.24 11.95 0.15
N VAL A 126 11.67 11.41 1.20
CA VAL A 126 11.16 10.03 1.24
C VAL A 126 9.68 10.03 0.88
N LEU A 127 9.33 9.30 -0.16
CA LEU A 127 7.98 9.12 -0.65
C LEU A 127 7.61 7.63 -0.53
N ALA A 128 6.49 7.32 0.08
CA ALA A 128 5.94 5.97 0.07
C ALA A 128 4.60 5.96 -0.65
N THR A 129 4.45 5.05 -1.61
CA THR A 129 3.20 4.70 -2.30
C THR A 129 3.14 3.18 -2.39
N HIS A 130 2.01 2.63 -2.83
CA HIS A 130 1.93 1.18 -2.94
C HIS A 130 2.95 0.60 -3.93
N ALA A 131 2.98 1.09 -5.18
CA ALA A 131 3.81 0.52 -6.24
C ALA A 131 4.95 1.43 -6.75
N GLY A 132 4.98 2.69 -6.31
CA GLY A 132 5.96 3.67 -6.74
C GLY A 132 5.43 4.64 -7.80
N VAL A 133 6.11 5.76 -7.92
CA VAL A 133 5.83 6.81 -8.91
C VAL A 133 6.94 6.82 -9.94
N THR A 134 6.60 6.53 -11.21
CA THR A 134 7.52 6.69 -12.33
C THR A 134 7.60 8.16 -12.76
N GLY A 135 8.71 8.56 -13.38
CA GLY A 135 8.87 9.90 -13.95
C GLY A 135 7.80 10.20 -15.01
N ALA A 136 7.50 9.23 -15.87
CA ALA A 136 6.45 9.33 -16.87
C ALA A 136 5.06 9.54 -16.23
N TRP A 137 4.74 8.82 -15.14
CA TRP A 137 3.45 9.01 -14.47
C TRP A 137 3.39 10.35 -13.74
N ALA A 138 4.47 10.78 -13.09
CA ALA A 138 4.55 12.09 -12.46
C ALA A 138 4.30 13.22 -13.47
N ALA A 139 4.91 13.13 -14.66
CA ALA A 139 4.71 14.07 -15.75
C ALA A 139 3.26 14.03 -16.29
N TYR A 140 2.72 12.82 -16.53
CA TYR A 140 1.33 12.62 -16.96
C TYR A 140 0.32 13.20 -15.96
N ALA A 141 0.57 12.98 -14.68
CA ALA A 141 -0.29 13.44 -13.60
C ALA A 141 -0.10 14.94 -13.26
N GLY A 142 0.97 15.56 -13.75
CA GLY A 142 1.30 16.96 -13.45
C GLY A 142 1.68 17.17 -11.98
N LEU A 143 2.40 16.20 -11.37
CA LEU A 143 2.75 16.28 -9.95
C LEU A 143 3.76 17.38 -9.67
N SER A 144 3.55 18.08 -8.57
CA SER A 144 4.47 19.06 -8.01
C SER A 144 5.45 18.43 -7.00
N ASP A 145 6.38 19.25 -6.46
CA ASP A 145 7.30 18.85 -5.38
C ASP A 145 6.58 18.59 -4.03
N SER A 146 5.27 18.79 -3.96
CA SER A 146 4.43 18.51 -2.78
C SER A 146 3.20 17.70 -3.22
N PRO A 147 3.41 16.43 -3.65
CA PRO A 147 2.41 15.66 -4.40
C PRO A 147 1.28 15.08 -3.54
N GLU A 148 1.31 15.21 -2.21
CA GLU A 148 0.43 14.49 -1.31
C GLU A 148 -1.05 14.81 -1.58
N GLY A 149 -1.39 16.09 -1.70
CA GLY A 149 -2.76 16.53 -1.98
C GLY A 149 -3.25 16.08 -3.36
N GLU A 150 -2.37 16.12 -4.36
CA GLU A 150 -2.65 15.73 -5.74
C GLU A 150 -2.88 14.22 -5.85
N LEU A 151 -2.05 13.40 -5.20
CA LEU A 151 -2.15 11.96 -5.16
C LEU A 151 -3.40 11.49 -4.39
N ASP A 152 -3.62 12.00 -3.19
CA ASP A 152 -4.79 11.65 -2.38
C ASP A 152 -6.11 12.11 -3.03
N SER A 153 -6.10 13.20 -3.81
CA SER A 153 -7.25 13.64 -4.60
C SER A 153 -7.63 12.60 -5.67
N ARG A 154 -6.63 12.03 -6.35
CA ARG A 154 -6.85 11.00 -7.37
C ARG A 154 -7.46 9.72 -6.79
N LEU A 155 -7.04 9.33 -5.57
CA LEU A 155 -7.66 8.21 -4.87
C LEU A 155 -9.15 8.43 -4.63
N ARG A 156 -9.54 9.64 -4.24
CA ARG A 156 -10.94 9.98 -3.95
C ARG A 156 -11.79 10.18 -5.20
N GLU A 157 -11.22 10.82 -6.22
CA GLU A 157 -11.98 11.30 -7.39
C GLU A 157 -12.02 10.29 -8.53
N SER A 158 -10.97 9.47 -8.67
CA SER A 158 -10.80 8.61 -9.85
C SER A 158 -10.16 7.26 -9.54
N PRO A 159 -10.66 6.48 -8.56
CA PRO A 159 -10.05 5.21 -8.18
C PRO A 159 -10.03 4.17 -9.33
N THR A 160 -11.05 4.17 -10.20
CA THR A 160 -11.09 3.30 -11.38
C THR A 160 -10.03 3.68 -12.39
N HIS A 161 -9.74 4.95 -12.57
CA HIS A 161 -8.68 5.41 -13.47
C HIS A 161 -7.29 5.02 -12.94
N LEU A 162 -7.05 5.15 -11.63
CA LEU A 162 -5.81 4.66 -11.02
C LEU A 162 -5.62 3.15 -11.26
N PHE A 163 -6.69 2.38 -11.12
CA PHE A 163 -6.68 0.93 -11.32
C PHE A 163 -6.46 0.56 -12.80
N ASP A 164 -7.09 1.27 -13.74
CA ASP A 164 -6.99 1.00 -15.19
C ASP A 164 -5.60 1.32 -15.77
N MET A 165 -4.81 2.12 -15.06
CA MET A 165 -3.46 2.50 -15.49
C MET A 165 -2.39 1.48 -15.06
N ALA A 166 -2.48 0.26 -15.59
CA ALA A 166 -1.42 -0.74 -15.50
C ALA A 166 -0.42 -0.60 -16.65
N GLY A 167 0.86 -0.76 -16.35
CA GLY A 167 1.94 -0.74 -17.33
C GLY A 167 2.13 -2.07 -18.05
N PRO A 168 3.00 -2.10 -19.09
CA PRO A 168 3.26 -3.30 -19.89
C PRO A 168 3.76 -4.51 -19.08
N ALA A 169 4.53 -4.29 -18.04
CA ALA A 169 5.01 -5.38 -17.17
C ALA A 169 3.88 -6.10 -16.41
N ARG A 170 2.74 -5.45 -16.25
CA ARG A 170 1.52 -6.00 -15.64
C ARG A 170 0.41 -6.26 -16.66
N GLY A 171 0.77 -6.36 -17.96
CA GLY A 171 -0.16 -6.67 -19.05
C GLY A 171 -1.03 -5.51 -19.52
N GLY A 172 -0.85 -4.31 -18.97
CA GLY A 172 -1.50 -3.09 -19.40
C GLY A 172 -0.83 -2.43 -20.60
N ARG A 173 -1.30 -1.24 -20.96
CA ARG A 173 -0.80 -0.45 -22.09
C ARG A 173 -0.58 1.02 -21.72
N SER A 174 -0.73 1.34 -20.45
CA SER A 174 -0.66 2.71 -19.95
C SER A 174 0.67 3.01 -19.26
N VAL A 175 0.90 4.26 -18.93
CA VAL A 175 1.91 4.63 -17.94
C VAL A 175 1.45 4.10 -16.58
N PRO A 176 2.25 3.31 -15.87
CA PRO A 176 1.80 2.65 -14.65
C PRO A 176 1.54 3.66 -13.52
N SER A 177 0.36 3.59 -12.93
CA SER A 177 -0.01 4.41 -11.76
C SER A 177 0.73 3.98 -10.49
N PRO A 178 0.69 4.80 -9.41
CA PRO A 178 1.33 4.46 -8.13
C PRO A 178 0.79 3.22 -7.41
N VAL A 179 -0.22 2.56 -7.98
CA VAL A 179 -0.74 1.28 -7.49
C VAL A 179 -0.41 0.10 -8.42
N TRP A 180 0.26 0.34 -9.55
CA TRP A 180 0.53 -0.70 -10.55
C TRP A 180 1.96 -0.77 -11.07
N ALA A 181 2.84 0.20 -10.77
CA ALA A 181 4.19 0.18 -11.30
C ALA A 181 4.92 -1.10 -10.88
N ASP A 182 5.31 -1.91 -11.86
CA ASP A 182 6.17 -3.06 -11.60
C ASP A 182 7.57 -2.59 -11.21
N ARG A 183 8.27 -3.42 -10.43
CA ARG A 183 9.66 -3.14 -10.05
C ARG A 183 10.53 -2.75 -11.25
N THR A 184 10.42 -3.48 -12.36
CA THR A 184 11.22 -3.25 -13.56
C THR A 184 10.92 -1.90 -14.23
N GLU A 185 9.67 -1.47 -14.20
CA GLU A 185 9.23 -0.17 -14.71
C GLU A 185 9.70 0.97 -13.81
N LEU A 186 9.58 0.78 -12.49
CA LEU A 186 10.02 1.77 -11.52
C LEU A 186 11.56 1.94 -11.50
N GLU A 187 12.32 0.85 -11.61
CA GLU A 187 13.78 0.89 -11.70
C GLU A 187 14.25 1.56 -12.99
N ALA A 188 13.51 1.41 -14.10
CA ALA A 188 13.85 2.01 -15.39
C ALA A 188 13.56 3.52 -15.47
N ASP A 189 12.54 4.01 -14.76
CA ASP A 189 12.09 5.40 -14.81
C ASP A 189 11.60 5.89 -13.42
N PRO A 190 12.47 5.92 -12.39
CA PRO A 190 12.06 6.43 -11.09
C PRO A 190 11.80 7.93 -11.14
N TRP A 191 10.78 8.41 -10.44
CA TRP A 191 10.58 9.86 -10.32
C TRP A 191 11.76 10.50 -9.55
N GLY A 192 12.54 11.30 -10.27
CA GLY A 192 13.78 11.86 -9.76
C GLY A 192 13.61 12.75 -8.53
N GLY A 193 14.63 12.78 -7.67
CA GLY A 193 14.65 13.58 -6.45
C GLY A 193 14.02 12.91 -5.23
N TRP A 194 13.45 11.70 -5.39
CA TRP A 194 12.80 10.96 -4.31
C TRP A 194 13.52 9.65 -3.98
N THR A 195 13.66 9.35 -2.70
CA THR A 195 13.82 7.99 -2.21
C THR A 195 12.42 7.39 -2.08
N GLN A 196 12.15 6.28 -2.76
CA GLN A 196 10.81 5.70 -2.76
C GLN A 196 10.77 4.40 -1.95
N VAL A 197 9.68 4.20 -1.18
CA VAL A 197 9.41 2.98 -0.41
C VAL A 197 8.11 2.39 -0.93
N VAL A 198 8.15 1.14 -1.39
CA VAL A 198 7.05 0.49 -2.12
C VAL A 198 6.82 -0.96 -1.69
N GLY A 199 5.61 -1.44 -1.88
CA GLY A 199 5.18 -2.84 -1.82
C GLY A 199 5.03 -3.45 -3.21
N HIS A 200 3.86 -4.05 -3.49
CA HIS A 200 3.33 -4.48 -4.79
C HIS A 200 4.10 -5.58 -5.51
N THR A 201 5.41 -5.47 -5.61
CA THR A 201 6.23 -6.48 -6.29
C THR A 201 6.92 -7.36 -5.24
N PRO A 202 6.58 -8.66 -5.17
CA PRO A 202 7.14 -9.57 -4.18
C PRO A 202 8.66 -9.63 -4.24
N VAL A 203 9.29 -9.58 -3.07
CA VAL A 203 10.74 -9.73 -2.89
C VAL A 203 11.03 -10.70 -1.74
N PRO A 204 12.11 -11.49 -1.82
CA PRO A 204 12.46 -12.45 -0.74
C PRO A 204 12.75 -11.77 0.61
N THR A 205 13.31 -10.57 0.58
CA THR A 205 13.65 -9.73 1.72
C THR A 205 13.60 -8.28 1.28
N VAL A 206 13.46 -7.33 2.21
CA VAL A 206 13.54 -5.90 1.89
C VAL A 206 14.79 -5.62 1.08
N THR A 207 14.62 -5.04 -0.09
CA THR A 207 15.68 -4.84 -1.09
C THR A 207 15.78 -3.36 -1.47
N ASN A 208 17.01 -2.86 -1.65
CA ASN A 208 17.28 -1.51 -2.17
C ASN A 208 17.90 -1.57 -3.55
N ALA A 209 17.43 -0.72 -4.47
CA ALA A 209 18.02 -0.49 -5.77
C ALA A 209 18.01 1.01 -6.06
N GLY A 210 19.16 1.67 -5.94
CA GLY A 210 19.30 3.09 -6.33
C GLY A 210 18.39 4.07 -5.59
N GLY A 211 18.04 3.81 -4.33
CA GLY A 211 17.12 4.65 -3.55
C GLY A 211 15.65 4.21 -3.63
N LEU A 212 15.37 3.11 -4.33
CA LEU A 212 14.07 2.44 -4.33
C LEU A 212 14.11 1.29 -3.33
N TRP A 213 13.19 1.29 -2.36
CA TRP A 213 13.05 0.25 -1.33
C TRP A 213 11.81 -0.59 -1.60
N PHE A 214 12.00 -1.87 -1.89
CA PHE A 214 10.94 -2.86 -2.16
C PHE A 214 10.66 -3.66 -0.90
N CYS A 215 9.43 -3.65 -0.41
CA CYS A 215 9.04 -4.13 0.90
C CYS A 215 7.93 -5.20 0.89
N ASP A 216 7.44 -5.67 -0.28
CA ASP A 216 6.48 -6.79 -0.31
C ASP A 216 7.20 -8.11 -0.01
N THR A 217 7.39 -8.38 1.27
CA THR A 217 8.06 -9.56 1.82
C THR A 217 7.11 -10.54 2.50
N TRP A 218 5.83 -10.19 2.63
CA TRP A 218 4.82 -11.03 3.27
C TRP A 218 4.09 -11.94 2.28
N THR A 219 4.22 -11.66 0.98
CA THR A 219 3.66 -12.52 -0.06
C THR A 219 4.45 -13.81 -0.18
N ASP A 220 5.74 -13.74 -0.54
CA ASP A 220 6.61 -14.90 -0.75
C ASP A 220 7.99 -14.77 -0.08
N GLY A 221 8.17 -13.81 0.82
CA GLY A 221 9.44 -13.50 1.45
C GLY A 221 9.52 -13.86 2.94
N ASP A 222 10.55 -13.30 3.58
CA ASP A 222 10.91 -13.56 4.98
C ASP A 222 10.13 -12.71 6.01
N GLY A 223 9.23 -11.83 5.54
CA GLY A 223 8.44 -10.94 6.37
C GLY A 223 9.24 -9.77 6.96
N SER A 224 10.42 -9.47 6.43
CA SER A 224 11.20 -8.31 6.85
C SER A 224 10.44 -7.01 6.55
N MET A 225 10.70 -6.00 7.38
CA MET A 225 10.13 -4.67 7.29
C MET A 225 11.24 -3.65 7.15
N LEU A 226 10.93 -2.43 6.72
CA LEU A 226 11.94 -1.37 6.57
C LEU A 226 11.77 -0.33 7.68
N LEU A 227 12.84 -0.05 8.40
CA LEU A 227 12.89 1.02 9.39
C LEU A 227 13.53 2.26 8.80
N LEU A 228 12.89 3.41 8.97
CA LEU A 228 13.45 4.74 8.70
C LEU A 228 13.66 5.46 10.02
N SER A 229 14.91 5.64 10.41
CA SER A 229 15.29 6.28 11.66
C SER A 229 15.15 7.82 11.62
N ASP A 230 15.27 8.45 12.77
CA ASP A 230 15.17 9.92 12.91
C ASP A 230 16.31 10.66 12.18
N ASP A 231 17.47 10.03 12.06
CA ASP A 231 18.63 10.55 11.33
C ASP A 231 18.52 10.39 9.80
N GLY A 232 17.42 9.79 9.31
CA GLY A 232 17.18 9.54 7.89
C GLY A 232 17.78 8.23 7.37
N SER A 233 18.42 7.43 8.22
CA SER A 233 18.96 6.12 7.82
C SER A 233 17.86 5.07 7.64
N PHE A 234 18.09 4.15 6.70
CA PHE A 234 17.21 3.00 6.45
C PHE A 234 17.88 1.70 6.90
N ALA A 235 17.11 0.83 7.53
CA ALA A 235 17.55 -0.50 7.92
C ALA A 235 16.44 -1.55 7.72
N PRO A 236 16.67 -2.65 6.97
CA PRO A 236 15.79 -3.80 7.01
C PRO A 236 15.79 -4.43 8.41
N VAL A 237 14.61 -4.75 8.92
CA VAL A 237 14.43 -5.39 10.24
C VAL A 237 13.58 -6.66 10.09
N ARG A 238 13.94 -7.72 10.81
CA ARG A 238 13.17 -8.97 10.86
C ARG A 238 12.34 -9.01 12.13
N PRO A 239 11.07 -9.49 12.04
CA PRO A 239 10.14 -9.53 13.17
C PRO A 239 10.50 -10.60 14.21
#